data_daf2774ea99b2d1963d082512b5af795
#
_entry.id   daf2774ea99b2d1963d082512b5af795
#
_cell.length_a   1.000
_cell.length_b   1.000
_cell.length_c   1.000
_cell.angle_alpha   90.00
_cell.angle_beta   90.00
_cell.angle_gamma   90.00
#
_symmetry.space_group_name_H-M   'P 1'
#
loop_
_entity.id
_entity.type
_entity.pdbx_description
1 polymer ?
#
loop_
_entity_poly.entity_id
_entity_poly.type
_entity_poly.pdbx_seq_one_letter_code
_entity_poly.pdbx_strand_id
1 'polypeptide(L)'
;NGVPVFVKGANWGMSEYMLRCRGEEYDTKLRFHHEMNFNMIRNWLGSTTDDEFYEMCDKYGLMVWDDFWINSNPNLPYDLNAFNNNMIEKIKRVRNHPSLAVWCGDNEGYPLPPLNKWLEEDVRTYDGGDRAYHANSHSDGLSGSGPWTNSHPNWYFTKAPYGYGANITKGWGFRTEIGTAVFTTFDSFKKFMPEKDWWPRNEMWDKHFFGNSAGNASPDKYFSTVEFNYGKAKGI
;
A
#
# COMPACT_ATOMS: atom_id res chain seq x y z
N ASN A 1 -15.22 -20.48 -1.04
CA ASN A 1 -14.94 -21.80 -0.44
C ASN A 1 -15.12 -21.81 1.08
N GLY A 2 -15.40 -20.66 1.75
CA GLY A 2 -15.66 -20.57 3.18
C GLY A 2 -14.47 -20.84 4.10
N VAL A 3 -13.27 -20.93 3.55
CA VAL A 3 -12.04 -21.09 4.34
C VAL A 3 -11.46 -19.72 4.68
N PRO A 4 -11.31 -19.37 5.98
CA PRO A 4 -10.67 -18.12 6.37
C PRO A 4 -9.23 -18.03 5.87
N VAL A 5 -8.85 -16.86 5.37
CA VAL A 5 -7.48 -16.57 4.92
C VAL A 5 -6.90 -15.45 5.78
N PHE A 6 -5.73 -15.68 6.36
CA PHE A 6 -4.97 -14.63 7.01
C PHE A 6 -4.22 -13.83 5.96
N VAL A 7 -4.57 -12.55 5.80
CA VAL A 7 -3.94 -11.69 4.80
C VAL A 7 -2.55 -11.25 5.26
N LYS A 8 -1.58 -11.47 4.38
CA LYS A 8 -0.20 -11.01 4.48
C LYS A 8 0.14 -10.27 3.20
N GLY A 9 0.41 -8.99 3.28
CA GLY A 9 0.59 -8.23 2.05
C GLY A 9 1.23 -6.87 2.26
N ALA A 10 1.27 -6.12 1.19
CA ALA A 10 1.79 -4.76 1.15
C ALA A 10 1.04 -3.92 0.12
N ASN A 11 1.23 -2.60 0.21
CA ASN A 11 0.76 -1.67 -0.81
C ASN A 11 1.72 -1.68 -2.01
N TRP A 12 1.15 -1.58 -3.19
CA TRP A 12 1.85 -1.50 -4.46
C TRP A 12 1.76 -0.07 -5.00
N GLY A 13 2.91 0.58 -5.17
CA GLY A 13 3.00 1.94 -5.72
C GLY A 13 3.81 2.01 -7.02
N MET A 14 3.96 0.90 -7.73
CA MET A 14 4.77 0.77 -8.95
C MET A 14 6.28 0.99 -8.72
N SER A 15 7.02 1.10 -9.82
CA SER A 15 8.44 1.46 -9.79
C SER A 15 8.61 2.96 -9.57
N GLU A 16 9.52 3.35 -8.68
CA GLU A 16 9.79 4.77 -8.39
C GLU A 16 10.31 5.52 -9.62
N TYR A 17 11.15 4.87 -10.43
CA TYR A 17 11.76 5.53 -11.57
C TYR A 17 10.74 5.71 -12.70
N MET A 18 10.19 6.90 -12.80
CA MET A 18 9.21 7.31 -13.81
C MET A 18 7.99 6.39 -13.91
N LEU A 19 7.63 5.72 -12.83
CA LEU A 19 6.53 4.75 -12.77
C LEU A 19 6.64 3.63 -13.83
N ARG A 20 7.83 3.33 -14.29
CA ARG A 20 8.07 2.27 -15.28
C ARG A 20 8.10 0.91 -14.60
N CYS A 21 7.15 0.09 -14.96
CA CYS A 21 7.11 -1.30 -14.55
C CYS A 21 6.40 -2.07 -15.67
N ARG A 22 7.14 -2.75 -16.52
CA ARG A 22 6.60 -3.49 -17.68
C ARG A 22 7.33 -4.82 -17.83
N GLY A 23 6.67 -5.79 -18.46
CA GLY A 23 7.27 -7.07 -18.81
C GLY A 23 7.94 -7.78 -17.65
N GLU A 24 9.24 -8.06 -17.76
CA GLU A 24 10.03 -8.81 -16.77
C GLU A 24 10.09 -8.13 -15.38
N GLU A 25 9.90 -6.82 -15.30
CA GLU A 25 9.85 -6.14 -14.01
C GLU A 25 8.64 -6.54 -13.18
N TYR A 26 7.48 -6.73 -13.81
CA TYR A 26 6.30 -7.25 -13.12
C TYR A 26 6.54 -8.67 -12.62
N ASP A 27 7.06 -9.55 -13.47
CA ASP A 27 7.38 -10.92 -13.08
C ASP A 27 8.34 -10.96 -11.88
N THR A 28 9.43 -10.21 -11.95
CA THR A 28 10.44 -10.16 -10.90
C THR A 28 9.88 -9.65 -9.56
N LYS A 29 9.16 -8.52 -9.59
CA LYS A 29 8.65 -7.90 -8.36
C LYS A 29 7.56 -8.73 -7.72
N LEU A 30 6.62 -9.26 -8.50
CA LEU A 30 5.52 -10.05 -7.97
C LEU A 30 5.97 -11.44 -7.53
N ARG A 31 6.95 -12.02 -8.20
CA ARG A 31 7.63 -13.24 -7.73
C ARG A 31 8.26 -13.04 -6.36
N PHE A 32 8.94 -11.92 -6.11
CA PHE A 32 9.50 -11.65 -4.79
C PHE A 32 8.43 -11.50 -3.70
N HIS A 33 7.28 -10.90 -4.00
CA HIS A 33 6.16 -10.87 -3.05
C HIS A 33 5.68 -12.29 -2.71
N HIS A 34 5.53 -13.15 -3.72
CA HIS A 34 5.18 -14.55 -3.50
C HIS A 34 6.24 -15.28 -2.67
N GLU A 35 7.53 -15.15 -3.00
CA GLU A 35 8.65 -15.77 -2.29
C GLU A 35 8.76 -15.30 -0.82
N MET A 36 8.32 -14.06 -0.53
CA MET A 36 8.19 -13.54 0.83
C MET A 36 6.92 -14.04 1.56
N ASN A 37 6.17 -14.95 0.97
CA ASN A 37 4.91 -15.49 1.48
C ASN A 37 3.79 -14.45 1.63
N PHE A 38 3.79 -13.43 0.80
CA PHE A 38 2.61 -12.57 0.66
C PHE A 38 1.53 -13.31 -0.11
N ASN A 39 0.28 -13.01 0.22
CA ASN A 39 -0.89 -13.55 -0.46
C ASN A 39 -1.86 -12.48 -0.92
N MET A 40 -1.56 -11.20 -0.65
CA MET A 40 -2.34 -10.06 -1.13
C MET A 40 -1.43 -8.87 -1.44
N ILE A 41 -1.80 -8.11 -2.47
CA ILE A 41 -1.22 -6.81 -2.80
C ILE A 41 -2.37 -5.82 -2.93
N ARG A 42 -2.24 -4.67 -2.28
CA ARG A 42 -3.12 -3.54 -2.54
C ARG A 42 -2.53 -2.69 -3.66
N ASN A 43 -3.23 -2.62 -4.77
CA ASN A 43 -2.96 -1.66 -5.85
C ASN A 43 -3.38 -0.27 -5.38
N TRP A 44 -2.50 0.35 -4.59
CA TRP A 44 -2.75 1.63 -3.93
C TRP A 44 -3.08 2.71 -4.94
N LEU A 45 -4.17 3.43 -4.71
CA LEU A 45 -4.76 4.41 -5.62
C LEU A 45 -5.08 3.85 -7.01
N GLY A 46 -5.12 2.55 -7.20
CA GLY A 46 -5.28 1.97 -8.53
C GLY A 46 -4.19 2.39 -9.51
N SER A 47 -2.98 2.67 -9.01
CA SER A 47 -1.87 3.26 -9.75
C SER A 47 -1.41 2.43 -10.95
N THR A 48 -1.67 1.14 -10.91
CA THR A 48 -1.36 0.20 -11.99
C THR A 48 -2.66 -0.27 -12.65
N THR A 49 -2.68 -0.21 -13.99
CA THR A 49 -3.76 -0.72 -14.83
C THR A 49 -3.24 -1.60 -15.97
N ASP A 50 -1.97 -1.95 -15.92
CA ASP A 50 -1.32 -2.81 -16.92
C ASP A 50 -1.79 -4.26 -16.76
N ASP A 51 -2.14 -4.91 -17.85
CA ASP A 51 -2.62 -6.30 -17.83
C ASP A 51 -1.57 -7.24 -17.23
N GLU A 52 -0.29 -7.00 -17.50
CA GLU A 52 0.83 -7.80 -16.98
C GLU A 52 0.87 -7.84 -15.43
N PHE A 53 0.41 -6.78 -14.76
CA PHE A 53 0.31 -6.78 -13.29
C PHE A 53 -0.67 -7.84 -12.80
N TYR A 54 -1.87 -7.86 -13.36
CA TYR A 54 -2.91 -8.81 -12.96
C TYR A 54 -2.56 -10.24 -13.42
N GLU A 55 -2.01 -10.41 -14.61
CA GLU A 55 -1.52 -11.70 -15.10
C GLU A 55 -0.45 -12.30 -14.17
N MET A 56 0.47 -11.48 -13.67
CA MET A 56 1.48 -11.96 -12.74
C MET A 56 0.91 -12.19 -11.34
N CYS A 57 -0.08 -11.42 -10.89
CA CYS A 57 -0.81 -11.73 -9.66
C CYS A 57 -1.56 -13.07 -9.77
N ASP A 58 -2.20 -13.33 -10.91
CA ASP A 58 -2.84 -14.62 -11.19
C ASP A 58 -1.81 -15.77 -11.15
N LYS A 59 -0.68 -15.59 -11.85
CA LYS A 59 0.42 -16.57 -11.92
C LYS A 59 0.97 -16.94 -10.54
N TYR A 60 1.16 -15.96 -9.67
CA TYR A 60 1.77 -16.15 -8.36
C TYR A 60 0.77 -16.36 -7.23
N GLY A 61 -0.53 -16.35 -7.50
CA GLY A 61 -1.58 -16.54 -6.50
C GLY A 61 -1.67 -15.40 -5.49
N LEU A 62 -1.43 -14.17 -5.92
CA LEU A 62 -1.50 -12.98 -5.11
C LEU A 62 -2.88 -12.34 -5.28
N MET A 63 -3.68 -12.27 -4.25
CA MET A 63 -4.94 -11.52 -4.27
C MET A 63 -4.68 -10.04 -4.48
N VAL A 64 -5.55 -9.36 -5.21
CA VAL A 64 -5.48 -7.91 -5.45
C VAL A 64 -6.63 -7.22 -4.74
N TRP A 65 -6.29 -6.28 -3.87
CA TRP A 65 -7.16 -5.21 -3.41
C TRP A 65 -6.95 -4.03 -4.34
N ASP A 66 -7.94 -3.63 -5.10
CA ASP A 66 -7.80 -2.63 -6.15
C ASP A 66 -8.56 -1.34 -5.83
N ASP A 67 -7.81 -0.25 -5.65
CA ASP A 67 -8.41 1.06 -5.40
C ASP A 67 -8.87 1.70 -6.72
N PHE A 68 -9.93 2.48 -6.66
CA PHE A 68 -10.22 3.49 -7.65
C PHE A 68 -9.35 4.74 -7.41
N TRP A 69 -9.14 5.60 -8.43
CA TRP A 69 -8.14 6.70 -8.43
C TRP A 69 -8.53 7.90 -7.55
N ILE A 70 -8.91 7.66 -6.30
CA ILE A 70 -9.33 8.70 -5.36
C ILE A 70 -8.46 8.63 -4.11
N ASN A 71 -7.99 9.77 -3.64
CA ASN A 71 -7.09 9.87 -2.49
C ASN A 71 -7.51 10.99 -1.54
N SER A 72 -8.36 10.68 -0.56
CA SER A 72 -8.80 11.62 0.48
C SER A 72 -9.19 13.00 -0.06
N ASN A 73 -9.65 13.06 -1.30
CA ASN A 73 -9.91 14.31 -1.97
C ASN A 73 -11.27 14.87 -1.52
N PRO A 74 -11.31 16.10 -1.01
CA PRO A 74 -12.57 16.76 -0.64
C PRO A 74 -13.41 17.21 -1.83
N ASN A 75 -12.97 16.97 -3.06
CA ASN A 75 -13.64 17.39 -4.26
C ASN A 75 -14.00 16.22 -5.15
N LEU A 76 -15.10 16.34 -5.87
CA LEU A 76 -15.42 15.44 -6.97
C LEU A 76 -14.47 15.64 -8.15
N PRO A 77 -14.25 14.61 -8.98
CA PRO A 77 -13.57 14.75 -10.26
C PRO A 77 -14.21 15.88 -11.11
N TYR A 78 -13.39 16.60 -11.84
CA TYR A 78 -13.85 17.72 -12.67
C TYR A 78 -14.94 17.31 -13.67
N ASP A 79 -14.74 16.19 -14.36
CA ASP A 79 -15.73 15.56 -15.20
C ASP A 79 -16.15 14.21 -14.58
N LEU A 80 -17.23 14.25 -13.85
CA LEU A 80 -17.73 13.09 -13.10
C LEU A 80 -18.18 11.96 -14.02
N ASN A 81 -18.75 12.28 -15.18
CA ASN A 81 -19.19 11.28 -16.13
C ASN A 81 -18.00 10.58 -16.82
N ALA A 82 -17.01 11.35 -17.23
CA ALA A 82 -15.79 10.79 -17.81
C ALA A 82 -15.06 9.91 -16.79
N PHE A 83 -14.99 10.35 -15.54
CA PHE A 83 -14.41 9.55 -14.46
C PHE A 83 -15.16 8.23 -14.28
N ASN A 84 -16.49 8.27 -14.19
CA ASN A 84 -17.30 7.06 -14.02
C ASN A 84 -17.16 6.10 -15.22
N ASN A 85 -17.14 6.61 -16.43
CA ASN A 85 -16.91 5.78 -17.62
C ASN A 85 -15.55 5.07 -17.56
N ASN A 86 -14.50 5.76 -17.10
CA ASN A 86 -13.18 5.15 -16.91
C ASN A 86 -13.21 4.07 -15.83
N MET A 87 -13.98 4.24 -14.75
CA MET A 87 -14.16 3.20 -13.72
C MET A 87 -14.83 1.96 -14.29
N ILE A 88 -15.90 2.14 -15.05
CA ILE A 88 -16.61 1.04 -15.71
C ILE A 88 -15.66 0.27 -16.65
N GLU A 89 -14.87 0.98 -17.44
CA GLU A 89 -13.90 0.34 -18.34
C GLU A 89 -12.79 -0.38 -17.56
N LYS A 90 -12.30 0.18 -16.47
CA LYS A 90 -11.37 -0.50 -15.56
C LYS A 90 -11.98 -1.81 -15.03
N ILE A 91 -13.19 -1.76 -14.49
CA ILE A 91 -13.87 -2.94 -13.97
C ILE A 91 -13.98 -4.02 -15.05
N LYS A 92 -14.49 -3.68 -16.24
CA LYS A 92 -14.65 -4.62 -17.36
C LYS A 92 -13.34 -5.25 -17.80
N ARG A 93 -12.26 -4.47 -17.79
CA ARG A 93 -10.93 -4.91 -18.21
C ARG A 93 -10.35 -5.96 -17.26
N VAL A 94 -10.46 -5.73 -15.94
CA VAL A 94 -9.74 -6.57 -14.97
C VAL A 94 -10.61 -7.60 -14.24
N ARG A 95 -11.93 -7.54 -14.34
CA ARG A 95 -12.86 -8.43 -13.61
C ARG A 95 -12.65 -9.93 -13.85
N ASN A 96 -12.05 -10.32 -14.95
CA ASN A 96 -11.84 -11.74 -15.28
C ASN A 96 -10.56 -12.32 -14.63
N HIS A 97 -9.77 -11.49 -13.94
CA HIS A 97 -8.59 -11.96 -13.22
C HIS A 97 -9.00 -12.64 -11.90
N PRO A 98 -8.66 -13.91 -11.69
CA PRO A 98 -8.99 -14.61 -10.45
C PRO A 98 -8.26 -14.04 -9.22
N SER A 99 -7.17 -13.33 -9.41
CA SER A 99 -6.45 -12.60 -8.35
C SER A 99 -7.25 -11.44 -7.79
N LEU A 100 -8.09 -10.78 -8.57
CA LEU A 100 -8.87 -9.64 -8.10
C LEU A 100 -9.83 -10.08 -7.00
N ALA A 101 -9.71 -9.51 -5.80
CA ALA A 101 -10.47 -9.93 -4.63
C ALA A 101 -11.40 -8.85 -4.05
N VAL A 102 -10.97 -7.59 -4.05
CA VAL A 102 -11.68 -6.48 -3.38
C VAL A 102 -11.52 -5.20 -4.18
N TRP A 103 -12.59 -4.43 -4.25
CA TRP A 103 -12.60 -3.07 -4.78
C TRP A 103 -12.64 -2.03 -3.65
N CYS A 104 -11.93 -0.92 -3.81
CA CYS A 104 -11.93 0.18 -2.85
C CYS A 104 -12.21 1.52 -3.51
N GLY A 105 -13.15 2.28 -2.94
CA GLY A 105 -13.61 3.55 -3.49
C GLY A 105 -12.57 4.66 -3.35
N ASP A 106 -12.07 4.88 -2.12
CA ASP A 106 -11.18 6.01 -1.82
C ASP A 106 -10.09 5.57 -0.83
N ASN A 107 -8.88 6.06 -1.04
CA ASN A 107 -7.81 5.93 -0.07
C ASN A 107 -8.05 6.90 1.10
N GLU A 108 -8.27 6.35 2.30
CA GLU A 108 -8.45 7.07 3.56
C GLU A 108 -9.63 8.07 3.62
N GLY A 109 -10.37 8.24 2.54
CA GLY A 109 -11.54 9.11 2.45
C GLY A 109 -12.80 8.33 2.06
N TYR A 110 -13.87 9.07 1.80
CA TYR A 110 -15.08 8.55 1.19
C TYR A 110 -15.34 9.27 -0.12
N PRO A 111 -15.60 8.56 -1.22
CA PRO A 111 -16.02 9.20 -2.44
C PRO A 111 -17.27 10.04 -2.17
N LEU A 112 -17.24 11.31 -2.57
CA LEU A 112 -18.38 12.22 -2.33
C LEU A 112 -19.61 11.77 -3.12
N PRO A 113 -20.83 11.99 -2.59
CA PRO A 113 -22.04 11.81 -3.37
C PRO A 113 -22.04 12.64 -4.66
N PRO A 114 -22.52 12.08 -5.81
CA PRO A 114 -23.13 10.76 -5.96
C PRO A 114 -22.12 9.64 -6.22
N LEU A 115 -20.80 9.93 -6.28
CA LEU A 115 -19.77 9.04 -6.80
C LEU A 115 -19.66 7.72 -6.03
N ASN A 116 -19.74 7.75 -4.69
CA ASN A 116 -19.68 6.50 -3.91
C ASN A 116 -20.77 5.50 -4.31
N LYS A 117 -21.98 6.01 -4.50
CA LYS A 117 -23.10 5.18 -4.94
C LYS A 117 -22.88 4.63 -6.36
N TRP A 118 -22.35 5.44 -7.25
CA TRP A 118 -22.07 5.01 -8.62
C TRP A 118 -21.01 3.90 -8.64
N LEU A 119 -19.93 4.05 -7.91
CA LEU A 119 -18.86 3.04 -7.83
C LEU A 119 -19.39 1.70 -7.29
N GLU A 120 -20.20 1.72 -6.23
CA GLU A 120 -20.82 0.52 -5.68
C GLU A 120 -21.76 -0.15 -6.70
N GLU A 121 -22.59 0.64 -7.38
CA GLU A 121 -23.51 0.16 -8.42
C GLU A 121 -22.76 -0.39 -9.63
N ASP A 122 -21.66 0.25 -10.03
CA ASP A 122 -20.83 -0.17 -11.16
C ASP A 122 -20.12 -1.50 -10.87
N VAL A 123 -19.52 -1.64 -9.68
CA VAL A 123 -18.94 -2.91 -9.24
C VAL A 123 -19.99 -4.01 -9.28
N ARG A 124 -21.15 -3.78 -8.68
CA ARG A 124 -22.24 -4.78 -8.68
C ARG A 124 -22.70 -5.14 -10.09
N THR A 125 -22.78 -4.16 -10.98
CA THR A 125 -23.34 -4.34 -12.33
C THR A 125 -22.34 -4.98 -13.28
N TYR A 126 -21.09 -4.55 -13.25
CA TYR A 126 -20.09 -4.92 -14.23
C TYR A 126 -19.10 -5.99 -13.76
N ASP A 127 -18.99 -6.23 -12.45
CA ASP A 127 -18.16 -7.29 -11.87
C ASP A 127 -18.97 -8.51 -11.37
N GLY A 128 -20.29 -8.50 -11.55
CA GLY A 128 -21.19 -9.61 -11.18
C GLY A 128 -21.57 -9.66 -9.70
N GLY A 129 -21.07 -8.76 -8.86
CA GLY A 129 -21.47 -8.65 -7.45
C GLY A 129 -20.85 -9.68 -6.51
N ASP A 130 -19.92 -10.49 -6.98
CA ASP A 130 -19.25 -11.53 -6.17
C ASP A 130 -18.14 -10.97 -5.29
N ARG A 131 -17.57 -9.82 -5.68
CA ARG A 131 -16.47 -9.16 -4.95
C ARG A 131 -17.00 -8.03 -4.07
N ALA A 132 -16.39 -7.90 -2.91
CA ALA A 132 -16.72 -6.81 -1.99
C ALA A 132 -16.28 -5.45 -2.56
N TYR A 133 -17.10 -4.44 -2.32
CA TYR A 133 -16.76 -3.04 -2.47
C TYR A 133 -16.66 -2.40 -1.08
N HIS A 134 -15.52 -1.77 -0.78
CA HIS A 134 -15.33 -0.91 0.38
C HIS A 134 -15.28 0.54 -0.06
N ALA A 135 -16.06 1.41 0.57
CA ALA A 135 -16.09 2.82 0.24
C ALA A 135 -14.75 3.52 0.52
N ASN A 136 -14.04 3.07 1.54
CA ASN A 136 -12.73 3.61 1.92
C ASN A 136 -11.80 2.55 2.49
N SER A 137 -10.50 2.93 2.62
CA SER A 137 -9.46 2.01 3.05
C SER A 137 -9.18 2.00 4.56
N HIS A 138 -9.86 2.78 5.39
CA HIS A 138 -9.53 2.85 6.82
C HIS A 138 -10.69 2.67 7.80
N SER A 139 -11.92 2.54 7.33
CA SER A 139 -13.10 2.33 8.17
C SER A 139 -13.96 1.18 7.66
N ASP A 140 -15.22 1.08 8.12
CA ASP A 140 -16.19 0.05 7.71
C ASP A 140 -15.72 -1.39 7.99
N GLY A 141 -15.26 -1.64 9.22
CA GLY A 141 -14.76 -2.94 9.65
C GLY A 141 -13.27 -3.14 9.48
N LEU A 142 -12.59 -2.22 8.82
CA LEU A 142 -11.14 -2.19 8.72
C LEU A 142 -10.51 -1.58 9.98
N SER A 143 -9.25 -1.91 10.25
CA SER A 143 -8.53 -1.41 11.42
C SER A 143 -7.78 -0.10 11.17
N GLY A 144 -7.95 0.48 9.99
CA GLY A 144 -7.37 1.75 9.62
C GLY A 144 -5.96 1.69 9.07
N SER A 145 -5.39 2.87 8.91
CA SER A 145 -4.07 3.16 8.35
C SER A 145 -3.08 3.48 9.47
N GLY A 146 -1.79 3.22 9.24
CA GLY A 146 -0.73 3.42 10.23
C GLY A 146 -0.59 2.27 11.26
N PRO A 147 0.32 2.39 12.23
CA PRO A 147 1.18 3.54 12.49
C PRO A 147 2.29 3.74 11.44
N TRP A 148 2.74 4.98 11.35
CA TRP A 148 3.78 5.43 10.42
C TRP A 148 5.10 5.73 11.15
N THR A 149 5.52 4.82 12.03
CA THR A 149 6.70 4.98 12.86
C THR A 149 7.33 3.64 13.18
N ASN A 150 8.64 3.64 13.36
CA ASN A 150 9.35 2.48 13.90
C ASN A 150 9.05 2.37 15.40
N SER A 151 8.42 1.28 15.79
CA SER A 151 8.14 0.98 17.18
C SER A 151 8.79 -0.32 17.60
N HIS A 152 9.06 -0.46 18.90
CA HIS A 152 9.54 -1.76 19.42
C HIS A 152 8.53 -2.87 19.07
N PRO A 153 8.95 -4.05 18.64
CA PRO A 153 8.05 -5.13 18.23
C PRO A 153 6.95 -5.44 19.25
N ASN A 154 7.26 -5.43 20.54
CA ASN A 154 6.27 -5.66 21.60
C ASN A 154 5.11 -4.66 21.55
N TRP A 155 5.32 -3.46 21.04
CA TRP A 155 4.25 -2.47 20.94
C TRP A 155 3.10 -2.97 20.08
N TYR A 156 3.43 -3.60 18.95
CA TYR A 156 2.43 -4.15 18.00
C TYR A 156 1.62 -5.32 18.58
N PHE A 157 2.14 -5.99 19.60
CA PHE A 157 1.48 -7.15 20.24
C PHE A 157 0.83 -6.83 21.58
N THR A 158 1.20 -5.74 22.23
CA THR A 158 0.79 -5.44 23.61
C THR A 158 -0.08 -4.18 23.74
N LYS A 159 -0.10 -3.32 22.74
CA LYS A 159 -0.89 -2.09 22.76
C LYS A 159 -2.23 -2.28 22.04
N ALA A 160 -3.20 -1.49 22.46
CA ALA A 160 -4.45 -1.38 21.73
C ALA A 160 -4.16 -1.01 20.26
N PRO A 161 -4.95 -1.51 19.31
CA PRO A 161 -4.70 -1.24 17.91
C PRO A 161 -4.71 0.26 17.64
N TYR A 162 -3.73 0.70 16.91
CA TYR A 162 -3.70 2.04 16.35
C TYR A 162 -4.58 2.08 15.12
N GLY A 163 -5.53 2.98 15.05
CA GLY A 163 -6.40 3.10 13.89
C GLY A 163 -7.37 4.25 14.03
N TYR A 164 -8.01 4.57 12.93
CA TYR A 164 -9.08 5.54 12.86
C TYR A 164 -10.43 4.82 12.87
N GLY A 165 -11.43 5.43 13.52
CA GLY A 165 -12.81 4.94 13.52
C GLY A 165 -13.18 4.01 14.66
N ALA A 166 -14.38 3.44 14.58
CA ALA A 166 -15.05 2.76 15.69
C ALA A 166 -14.44 1.41 16.11
N ASN A 167 -13.50 0.87 15.36
CA ASN A 167 -12.95 -0.48 15.59
C ASN A 167 -11.59 -0.50 16.31
N ILE A 168 -11.11 0.62 16.76
CA ILE A 168 -9.81 0.74 17.45
C ILE A 168 -9.70 -0.09 18.73
N THR A 169 -10.81 -0.57 19.28
CA THR A 169 -10.85 -1.33 20.54
C THR A 169 -10.86 -2.85 20.35
N LYS A 170 -10.92 -3.34 19.12
CA LYS A 170 -11.20 -4.76 18.84
C LYS A 170 -10.01 -5.60 18.34
N GLY A 171 -8.79 -5.21 18.63
CA GLY A 171 -7.61 -5.90 18.12
C GLY A 171 -7.11 -5.30 16.79
N TRP A 172 -6.11 -5.93 16.21
CA TRP A 172 -5.46 -5.38 15.02
C TRP A 172 -6.31 -5.48 13.74
N GLY A 173 -7.25 -6.41 13.67
CA GLY A 173 -8.16 -6.57 12.54
C GLY A 173 -7.45 -6.58 11.19
N PHE A 174 -8.16 -6.13 10.15
CA PHE A 174 -7.58 -5.94 8.82
C PHE A 174 -7.01 -4.53 8.71
N ARG A 175 -5.70 -4.42 8.72
CA ARG A 175 -4.98 -3.17 8.57
C ARG A 175 -4.54 -3.00 7.13
N THR A 176 -5.00 -1.93 6.50
CA THR A 176 -4.77 -1.68 5.07
C THR A 176 -3.41 -1.06 4.80
N GLU A 177 -2.88 -0.34 5.79
CA GLU A 177 -1.59 0.30 5.69
C GLU A 177 -0.88 0.30 7.04
N ILE A 178 0.40 -0.01 7.02
CA ILE A 178 1.30 0.11 8.16
C ILE A 178 2.72 0.26 7.62
N GLY A 179 3.49 1.15 8.21
CA GLY A 179 4.87 1.29 7.77
C GLY A 179 5.57 2.52 8.32
N THR A 180 6.75 2.73 7.78
CA THR A 180 7.58 3.87 8.08
C THR A 180 8.59 4.06 6.97
N ALA A 181 9.27 5.21 6.94
CA ALA A 181 10.48 5.34 6.13
C ALA A 181 11.50 4.29 6.59
N VAL A 182 12.08 3.59 5.64
CA VAL A 182 13.07 2.54 5.87
C VAL A 182 14.38 2.89 5.18
N PHE A 183 15.48 2.42 5.76
CA PHE A 183 16.77 2.51 5.11
C PHE A 183 16.95 1.30 4.18
N THR A 184 17.61 1.53 3.04
CA THR A 184 17.92 0.44 2.11
C THR A 184 18.93 -0.54 2.70
N THR A 185 19.05 -1.72 2.09
CA THR A 185 20.13 -2.67 2.47
C THR A 185 21.50 -2.07 2.16
N PHE A 186 22.53 -2.48 2.91
CA PHE A 186 23.88 -1.97 2.68
C PHE A 186 24.39 -2.29 1.27
N ASP A 187 24.03 -3.43 0.71
CA ASP A 187 24.39 -3.79 -0.66
C ASP A 187 23.73 -2.88 -1.70
N SER A 188 22.52 -2.43 -1.46
CA SER A 188 21.89 -1.43 -2.31
C SER A 188 22.48 -0.03 -2.07
N PHE A 189 22.75 0.32 -0.81
CA PHE A 189 23.38 1.58 -0.44
C PHE A 189 24.72 1.81 -1.14
N LYS A 190 25.58 0.80 -1.17
CA LYS A 190 26.88 0.84 -1.87
C LYS A 190 26.78 1.15 -3.37
N LYS A 191 25.62 0.89 -3.99
CA LYS A 191 25.46 1.11 -5.44
C LYS A 191 25.28 2.57 -5.82
N PHE A 192 24.83 3.40 -4.91
CA PHE A 192 24.57 4.82 -5.18
C PHE A 192 25.36 5.79 -4.29
N MET A 193 25.92 5.31 -3.19
CA MET A 193 26.72 6.13 -2.26
C MET A 193 28.20 5.83 -2.43
N PRO A 194 29.06 6.81 -2.76
CA PRO A 194 30.51 6.64 -2.81
C PRO A 194 31.08 6.16 -1.47
N GLU A 195 32.06 5.26 -1.50
CA GLU A 195 32.69 4.67 -0.30
C GLU A 195 33.17 5.71 0.72
N LYS A 196 33.77 6.78 0.26
CA LYS A 196 34.23 7.90 1.11
C LYS A 196 33.13 8.60 1.88
N ASP A 197 31.87 8.43 1.45
CA ASP A 197 30.69 9.05 2.04
C ASP A 197 29.83 8.05 2.84
N TRP A 198 30.28 6.78 2.97
CA TRP A 198 29.51 5.81 3.74
C TRP A 198 29.45 6.17 5.22
N TRP A 199 30.55 6.62 5.77
CA TRP A 199 30.65 6.94 7.18
C TRP A 199 31.85 7.88 7.49
N PRO A 200 31.72 8.86 8.41
CA PRO A 200 30.49 9.23 9.12
C PRO A 200 29.46 9.92 8.21
N ARG A 201 28.23 10.00 8.68
CA ARG A 201 27.16 10.73 7.96
C ARG A 201 27.60 12.15 7.62
N ASN A 202 27.33 12.56 6.40
CA ASN A 202 27.68 13.87 5.85
C ASN A 202 26.57 14.40 4.91
N GLU A 203 26.82 15.50 4.20
CA GLU A 203 25.82 16.11 3.31
C GLU A 203 25.33 15.20 2.16
N MET A 204 26.09 14.16 1.79
CA MET A 204 25.65 13.21 0.77
C MET A 204 24.48 12.34 1.29
N TRP A 205 24.49 12.02 2.58
CA TRP A 205 23.34 11.36 3.22
C TRP A 205 22.10 12.23 3.19
N ASP A 206 22.26 13.54 3.40
CA ASP A 206 21.15 14.48 3.41
C ASP A 206 20.53 14.64 2.02
N LYS A 207 21.32 14.45 0.95
CA LYS A 207 20.79 14.40 -0.43
C LYS A 207 19.95 13.17 -0.73
N HIS A 208 20.13 12.10 0.02
CA HIS A 208 19.43 10.82 -0.12
C HIS A 208 18.45 10.53 1.02
N PHE A 209 18.01 11.55 1.76
CA PHE A 209 17.04 11.35 2.81
C PHE A 209 15.62 11.16 2.24
N PHE A 210 14.77 10.57 3.03
CA PHE A 210 13.44 10.14 2.60
C PHE A 210 12.41 11.27 2.44
N GLY A 211 12.73 12.50 2.80
CA GLY A 211 11.80 13.62 2.82
C GLY A 211 11.17 13.85 4.20
N ASN A 212 10.30 14.83 4.31
CA ASN A 212 9.72 15.28 5.58
C ASN A 212 8.24 14.87 5.78
N SER A 213 7.64 14.21 4.82
CA SER A 213 6.21 13.92 4.81
C SER A 213 5.82 12.74 5.71
N ALA A 214 6.68 11.78 5.88
CA ALA A 214 6.44 10.62 6.75
C ALA A 214 7.18 10.78 8.08
N GLY A 215 6.60 10.33 9.18
CA GLY A 215 7.05 10.56 10.54
C GLY A 215 8.55 10.42 10.82
N ASN A 216 9.22 9.41 10.28
CA ASN A 216 10.64 9.12 10.49
C ASN A 216 11.48 9.31 9.21
N ALA A 217 11.13 10.29 8.42
CA ALA A 217 11.63 10.43 7.06
C ALA A 217 13.07 10.95 6.92
N SER A 218 13.67 11.51 7.98
CA SER A 218 15.08 11.90 7.94
C SER A 218 15.99 10.84 8.54
N PRO A 219 17.27 10.73 8.11
CA PRO A 219 18.24 9.81 8.70
C PRO A 219 18.37 9.96 10.22
N ASP A 220 18.44 11.18 10.73
CA ASP A 220 18.52 11.43 12.18
C ASP A 220 17.32 10.89 12.94
N LYS A 221 16.14 11.15 12.44
CA LYS A 221 14.91 10.70 13.07
C LYS A 221 14.77 9.18 12.98
N TYR A 222 15.18 8.59 11.89
CA TYR A 222 15.23 7.14 11.74
C TYR A 222 16.17 6.52 12.76
N PHE A 223 17.43 6.98 12.83
CA PHE A 223 18.42 6.46 13.77
C PHE A 223 18.00 6.66 15.22
N SER A 224 17.53 7.85 15.59
CA SER A 224 17.08 8.10 16.98
C SER A 224 15.91 7.20 17.38
N THR A 225 15.01 6.91 16.46
CA THR A 225 13.88 5.99 16.72
C THR A 225 14.36 4.55 16.86
N VAL A 226 15.28 4.12 16.02
CA VAL A 226 15.89 2.78 16.13
C VAL A 226 16.64 2.63 17.45
N GLU A 227 17.50 3.60 17.80
CA GLU A 227 18.21 3.58 19.09
C GLU A 227 17.27 3.58 20.29
N PHE A 228 16.20 4.35 20.26
CA PHE A 228 15.21 4.39 21.31
C PHE A 228 14.52 3.03 21.51
N ASN A 229 14.19 2.35 20.42
CA ASN A 229 13.44 1.08 20.47
C ASN A 229 14.32 -0.16 20.66
N TYR A 230 15.55 -0.14 20.19
CA TYR A 230 16.44 -1.32 20.15
C TYR A 230 17.76 -1.12 20.89
N GLY A 231 18.03 0.09 21.38
CA GLY A 231 19.30 0.46 22.02
C GLY A 231 20.37 0.89 21.02
N LYS A 232 21.41 1.51 21.56
CA LYS A 232 22.52 2.01 20.74
C LYS A 232 23.28 0.86 20.10
N ALA A 233 23.63 1.04 18.83
CA ALA A 233 24.50 0.11 18.14
C ALA A 233 25.88 0.11 18.79
N LYS A 234 26.43 -1.08 19.06
CA LYS A 234 27.78 -1.21 19.62
C LYS A 234 28.81 -1.00 18.50
N GLY A 235 29.68 -0.04 18.66
CA GLY A 235 30.79 0.18 17.75
C GLY A 235 30.53 1.14 16.58
N ILE A 236 29.45 1.91 16.66
CA ILE A 236 29.19 3.00 15.70
C ILE A 236 29.26 4.33 16.45
#